data_7beb0feafa49430e0cd4f936a1a67917
#
_entry.id   7beb0feafa49430e0cd4f936a1a67917
#
_cell.length_a   1.000
_cell.length_b   1.000
_cell.length_c   1.000
_cell.angle_alpha   90.00
_cell.angle_beta   90.00
_cell.angle_gamma   90.00
#
_symmetry.space_group_name_H-M   'P 1'
#
loop_
_entity.id
_entity.type
_entity.pdbx_description
1 polymer ?
#
loop_
_entity_poly.entity_id
_entity_poly.type
_entity_poly.pdbx_seq_one_letter_code
_entity_poly.pdbx_strand_id
1 'polypeptide(L)'
;MTDLRSGIFTRAVELDRAGRPYALATVVAVRRPTSARPGARGLILPDGTIEGWVGGSCAQPIVVKEALRALADGEPRLLRLSREMPSDSRRGDGVVDYVMTCHSGGTLEIYVEPHLPAAQLWIAGTTPIAHALVELGAASGYRVSVVDPVALAEAFPAAERVVAETSFRSLEATAPPYVVVASQGSWDEEAVAAALALDVAYVGLVASPTRAAAIREYLAGEGVAAERIAALRAPAGLDLGAVTPAEVAVSIIAELVQVRRGRAAFVAAPGPATLAGTTAARAEGAIGEIVLLDPVCGMTVEREHARHIAEHGGVVYAFCSVGCRARFVKDPAAYAPTPA
;
A
#
# COMPACT_ATOMS: atom_id res chain seq x y z
N MET A 1 7.68 32.39 15.43
CA MET A 1 7.88 31.52 14.24
C MET A 1 8.29 30.17 14.76
N THR A 2 7.34 29.27 14.94
CA THR A 2 7.57 27.88 15.39
C THR A 2 8.44 27.20 14.33
N ASP A 3 9.55 26.60 14.77
CA ASP A 3 10.51 25.95 13.88
C ASP A 3 9.80 24.80 13.13
N LEU A 4 9.49 25.02 11.86
CA LEU A 4 8.84 24.04 10.98
C LEU A 4 9.60 22.68 10.93
N ARG A 5 10.88 22.68 11.31
CA ARG A 5 11.71 21.45 11.36
C ARG A 5 11.38 20.55 12.56
N SER A 6 11.09 21.14 13.73
CA SER A 6 10.71 20.37 14.91
C SER A 6 9.28 19.86 14.81
N GLY A 7 8.39 20.57 14.14
CA GLY A 7 6.99 20.18 13.93
C GLY A 7 6.81 18.89 13.11
N ILE A 8 7.62 18.68 12.07
CA ILE A 8 7.52 17.46 11.20
C ILE A 8 7.83 16.19 11.99
N PHE A 9 8.88 16.19 12.82
CA PHE A 9 9.22 15.01 13.62
C PHE A 9 8.21 14.75 14.74
N THR A 10 7.69 15.81 15.37
CA THR A 10 6.60 15.67 16.35
C THR A 10 5.38 15.03 15.70
N ARG A 11 5.03 15.51 14.51
CA ARG A 11 3.90 14.98 13.76
C ARG A 11 4.13 13.53 13.30
N ALA A 12 5.33 13.17 12.89
CA ALA A 12 5.71 11.80 12.57
C ALA A 12 5.51 10.87 13.78
N VAL A 13 5.99 11.28 14.96
CA VAL A 13 5.80 10.50 16.20
C VAL A 13 4.32 10.34 16.57
N GLU A 14 3.48 11.36 16.35
CA GLU A 14 2.03 11.26 16.55
C GLU A 14 1.40 10.23 15.62
N LEU A 15 1.79 10.24 14.32
CA LEU A 15 1.32 9.29 13.34
C LEU A 15 1.76 7.86 13.66
N ASP A 16 3.03 7.67 14.05
CA ASP A 16 3.56 6.37 14.48
C ASP A 16 2.78 5.81 15.67
N ARG A 17 2.55 6.63 16.71
CA ARG A 17 1.77 6.25 17.89
C ARG A 17 0.31 5.92 17.55
N ALA A 18 -0.25 6.61 16.58
CA ALA A 18 -1.61 6.37 16.09
C ALA A 18 -1.70 5.20 15.10
N GLY A 19 -0.58 4.54 14.76
CA GLY A 19 -0.53 3.47 13.76
C GLY A 19 -0.98 3.94 12.37
N ARG A 20 -0.80 5.23 12.05
CA ARG A 20 -1.20 5.80 10.77
C ARG A 20 -0.02 5.84 9.81
N PRO A 21 -0.18 5.30 8.58
CA PRO A 21 0.89 5.33 7.59
C PRO A 21 1.14 6.75 7.09
N TYR A 22 2.40 7.04 6.75
CA TYR A 22 2.83 8.26 6.08
C TYR A 22 4.13 8.01 5.31
N ALA A 23 4.44 8.87 4.34
CA ALA A 23 5.76 8.89 3.73
C ALA A 23 6.51 10.17 4.13
N LEU A 24 7.76 10.03 4.54
CA LEU A 24 8.65 11.15 4.84
C LEU A 24 9.48 11.47 3.59
N ALA A 25 9.26 12.64 3.00
CA ALA A 25 10.07 13.15 1.92
C ALA A 25 11.14 14.11 2.47
N THR A 26 12.40 13.88 2.13
CA THR A 26 13.52 14.73 2.54
C THR A 26 14.31 15.18 1.32
N VAL A 27 14.50 16.49 1.15
CA VAL A 27 15.40 17.05 0.13
C VAL A 27 16.83 16.75 0.56
N VAL A 28 17.54 15.91 -0.18
CA VAL A 28 18.92 15.48 0.13
C VAL A 28 19.95 16.31 -0.61
N ALA A 29 19.67 16.69 -1.86
CA ALA A 29 20.56 17.54 -2.64
C ALA A 29 19.79 18.51 -3.53
N VAL A 30 20.42 19.64 -3.84
CA VAL A 30 19.89 20.64 -4.77
C VAL A 30 21.00 21.22 -5.63
N ARG A 31 20.67 21.48 -6.90
CA ARG A 31 21.49 22.29 -7.81
C ARG A 31 20.67 23.52 -8.22
N ARG A 32 21.19 24.70 -7.92
CA ARG A 32 20.50 25.97 -8.24
C ARG A 32 20.37 26.19 -9.74
N PRO A 33 19.34 26.97 -10.17
CA PRO A 33 18.39 27.72 -9.36
C PRO A 33 17.19 26.86 -8.89
N THR A 34 16.90 26.88 -7.58
CA THR A 34 15.72 26.26 -6.97
C THR A 34 15.40 26.95 -5.65
N SER A 35 14.13 26.97 -5.26
CA SER A 35 13.69 27.47 -3.96
C SER A 35 13.89 26.44 -2.83
N ALA A 36 14.04 25.15 -3.18
CA ALA A 36 14.27 24.09 -2.20
C ALA A 36 15.65 24.20 -1.54
N ARG A 37 15.76 23.66 -0.34
CA ARG A 37 17.00 23.61 0.43
C ARG A 37 17.24 22.20 0.94
N PRO A 38 18.49 21.70 0.96
CA PRO A 38 18.81 20.44 1.61
C PRO A 38 18.32 20.42 3.05
N GLY A 39 17.73 19.29 3.47
CA GLY A 39 17.13 19.11 4.78
C GLY A 39 15.71 19.64 4.91
N ALA A 40 15.11 20.22 3.86
CA ALA A 40 13.67 20.47 3.83
C ALA A 40 12.91 19.14 3.82
N ARG A 41 11.78 19.08 4.54
CA ARG A 41 10.98 17.87 4.74
C ARG A 41 9.50 18.11 4.57
N GLY A 42 8.80 17.05 4.19
CA GLY A 42 7.33 16.97 4.20
C GLY A 42 6.88 15.57 4.54
N LEU A 43 5.75 15.49 5.25
CA LEU A 43 5.02 14.25 5.47
C LEU A 43 3.90 14.18 4.44
N ILE A 44 3.76 13.07 3.76
CA ILE A 44 2.71 12.80 2.81
C ILE A 44 1.81 11.72 3.39
N LEU A 45 0.53 12.04 3.56
CA LEU A 45 -0.50 11.14 4.07
C LEU A 45 -1.11 10.30 2.93
N PRO A 46 -1.79 9.19 3.23
CA PRO A 46 -2.42 8.32 2.21
C PRO A 46 -3.46 9.01 1.33
N ASP A 47 -4.07 10.10 1.79
CA ASP A 47 -5.00 10.93 1.03
C ASP A 47 -4.29 11.92 0.09
N GLY A 48 -2.96 11.91 0.04
CA GLY A 48 -2.15 12.83 -0.75
C GLY A 48 -1.89 14.18 -0.08
N THR A 49 -2.42 14.42 1.11
CA THR A 49 -2.13 15.64 1.88
C THR A 49 -0.65 15.71 2.20
N ILE A 50 -0.04 16.88 1.96
CA ILE A 50 1.35 17.17 2.32
C ILE A 50 1.41 18.16 3.49
N GLU A 51 2.05 17.74 4.57
CA GLU A 51 2.39 18.59 5.71
C GLU A 51 3.89 18.94 5.64
N GLY A 52 4.23 20.24 5.60
CA GLY A 52 5.62 20.70 5.41
C GLY A 52 5.91 21.17 4.00
N TRP A 53 7.18 21.10 3.58
CA TRP A 53 7.56 21.65 2.27
C TRP A 53 8.83 20.97 1.72
N VAL A 54 8.77 20.48 0.49
CA VAL A 54 9.86 19.78 -0.18
C VAL A 54 10.25 20.39 -1.54
N GLY A 55 9.63 21.51 -1.91
CA GLY A 55 9.88 22.19 -3.18
C GLY A 55 8.67 22.94 -3.66
N GLY A 56 8.80 23.66 -4.78
CA GLY A 56 7.71 24.42 -5.40
C GLY A 56 6.68 23.54 -6.10
N SER A 57 5.67 24.20 -6.69
CA SER A 57 4.52 23.59 -7.36
C SER A 57 4.84 22.54 -8.43
N CYS A 58 6.04 22.59 -9.04
CA CYS A 58 6.45 21.60 -10.03
C CYS A 58 6.94 20.28 -9.39
N ALA A 59 7.52 20.33 -8.18
CA ALA A 59 8.08 19.17 -7.51
C ALA A 59 7.03 18.43 -6.65
N GLN A 60 6.16 19.18 -5.97
CA GLN A 60 5.18 18.61 -5.02
C GLN A 60 4.32 17.50 -5.62
N PRO A 61 3.68 17.63 -6.79
CA PRO A 61 2.84 16.58 -7.35
C PRO A 61 3.62 15.29 -7.64
N ILE A 62 4.88 15.42 -8.07
CA ILE A 62 5.77 14.27 -8.32
C ILE A 62 6.07 13.57 -7.01
N VAL A 63 6.41 14.34 -5.97
CA VAL A 63 6.72 13.80 -4.64
C VAL A 63 5.49 13.10 -4.04
N VAL A 64 4.31 13.70 -4.12
CA VAL A 64 3.06 13.08 -3.63
C VAL A 64 2.78 11.78 -4.37
N LYS A 65 2.85 11.78 -5.70
CA LYS A 65 2.65 10.57 -6.51
C LYS A 65 3.59 9.43 -6.10
N GLU A 66 4.88 9.72 -5.95
CA GLU A 66 5.86 8.69 -5.59
C GLU A 66 5.78 8.30 -4.11
N ALA A 67 5.37 9.22 -3.23
CA ALA A 67 5.08 8.91 -1.84
C ALA A 67 3.89 7.95 -1.68
N LEU A 68 2.81 8.16 -2.44
CA LEU A 68 1.67 7.24 -2.45
C LEU A 68 2.05 5.86 -2.99
N ARG A 69 2.93 5.79 -3.99
CA ARG A 69 3.48 4.51 -4.47
C ARG A 69 4.35 3.84 -3.42
N ALA A 70 5.22 4.62 -2.74
CA ALA A 70 6.04 4.10 -1.65
C ALA A 70 5.19 3.55 -0.50
N LEU A 71 4.09 4.21 -0.16
CA LEU A 71 3.13 3.72 0.84
C LEU A 71 2.43 2.43 0.39
N ALA A 72 2.18 2.27 -0.91
CA ALA A 72 1.49 1.10 -1.45
C ALA A 72 2.39 -0.14 -1.50
N ASP A 73 3.67 -0.01 -1.89
CA ASP A 73 4.60 -1.13 -2.05
C ASP A 73 5.60 -1.29 -0.90
N GLY A 74 5.69 -0.29 0.00
CA GLY A 74 6.61 -0.30 1.13
C GLY A 74 8.08 -0.04 0.76
N GLU A 75 8.37 0.36 -0.49
CA GLU A 75 9.74 0.53 -0.95
C GLU A 75 10.14 2.02 -0.99
N PRO A 76 11.29 2.39 -0.39
CA PRO A 76 11.78 3.76 -0.42
C PRO A 76 12.26 4.13 -1.82
N ARG A 77 12.28 5.44 -2.13
CA ARG A 77 12.68 5.96 -3.43
C ARG A 77 13.56 7.19 -3.33
N LEU A 78 14.55 7.26 -4.19
CA LEU A 78 15.30 8.48 -4.44
C LEU A 78 14.81 9.12 -5.74
N LEU A 79 14.13 10.25 -5.63
CA LEU A 79 13.64 11.01 -6.78
C LEU A 79 14.70 11.98 -7.22
N ARG A 80 15.09 11.92 -8.50
CA ARG A 80 15.93 12.93 -9.14
C ARG A 80 15.09 13.72 -10.13
N LEU A 81 14.87 14.98 -9.83
CA LEU A 81 14.08 15.90 -10.62
C LEU A 81 15.02 16.90 -11.31
N SER A 82 15.14 16.84 -12.62
CA SER A 82 16.03 17.67 -13.40
C SER A 82 15.38 18.15 -14.70
N ARG A 83 15.99 19.13 -15.36
CA ARG A 83 15.49 19.64 -16.65
C ARG A 83 15.75 18.66 -17.80
N GLU A 84 16.79 17.88 -17.70
CA GLU A 84 17.21 16.90 -18.70
C GLU A 84 17.32 15.53 -18.04
N MET A 85 17.04 14.47 -18.78
CA MET A 85 17.29 13.12 -18.28
C MET A 85 18.78 12.96 -18.02
N PRO A 86 19.17 12.44 -16.86
CA PRO A 86 20.57 12.15 -16.59
C PRO A 86 21.14 11.20 -17.66
N SER A 87 22.32 11.56 -18.18
CA SER A 87 23.04 10.71 -19.15
C SER A 87 23.63 9.45 -18.51
N ASP A 88 23.71 9.42 -17.19
CA ASP A 88 24.20 8.28 -16.43
C ASP A 88 23.09 7.24 -16.26
N SER A 89 23.19 6.17 -17.03
CA SER A 89 22.26 5.04 -17.03
C SER A 89 22.44 4.09 -15.82
N ARG A 90 23.23 4.43 -14.82
CA ARG A 90 23.31 3.70 -13.55
C ARG A 90 22.06 3.95 -12.74
N ARG A 91 20.96 3.36 -13.20
CA ARG A 91 19.75 3.21 -12.40
C ARG A 91 20.08 2.20 -11.30
N GLY A 92 20.42 2.69 -10.12
CA GLY A 92 20.39 1.88 -8.92
C GLY A 92 18.93 1.55 -8.58
N ASP A 93 18.73 0.44 -7.92
CA ASP A 93 17.40 0.09 -7.39
C ASP A 93 16.87 1.25 -6.52
N GLY A 94 15.60 1.59 -6.68
CA GLY A 94 14.94 2.66 -5.92
C GLY A 94 15.22 4.09 -6.41
N VAL A 95 15.91 4.31 -7.54
CA VAL A 95 16.12 5.64 -8.13
C VAL A 95 15.11 5.89 -9.24
N VAL A 96 14.38 7.02 -9.14
CA VAL A 96 13.35 7.43 -10.11
C VAL A 96 13.68 8.81 -10.65
N ASP A 97 13.92 8.88 -11.97
CA ASP A 97 14.25 10.11 -12.66
C ASP A 97 13.01 10.79 -13.24
N TYR A 98 12.87 12.08 -13.01
CA TYR A 98 11.81 12.92 -13.56
C TYR A 98 12.35 14.13 -14.28
N VAL A 99 11.82 14.39 -15.47
CA VAL A 99 12.11 15.65 -16.18
C VAL A 99 11.12 16.71 -15.71
N MET A 100 11.67 17.73 -15.04
CA MET A 100 10.87 18.90 -14.65
C MET A 100 10.78 19.89 -15.80
N THR A 101 9.55 20.31 -16.11
CA THR A 101 9.28 21.32 -17.15
C THR A 101 9.36 22.77 -16.65
N CYS A 102 9.76 22.98 -15.39
CA CYS A 102 9.79 24.32 -14.83
C CYS A 102 10.96 25.17 -15.38
N HIS A 103 10.73 26.46 -15.50
CA HIS A 103 11.68 27.43 -16.07
C HIS A 103 12.91 27.67 -15.20
N SER A 104 12.91 27.25 -13.93
CA SER A 104 14.00 27.51 -13.00
C SER A 104 15.28 26.73 -13.30
N GLY A 105 15.22 25.61 -14.02
CA GLY A 105 16.40 24.88 -14.50
C GLY A 105 17.26 24.19 -13.43
N GLY A 106 16.86 24.22 -12.16
CA GLY A 106 17.58 23.56 -11.06
C GLY A 106 17.32 22.05 -11.01
N THR A 107 18.13 21.33 -10.21
CA THR A 107 17.96 19.91 -9.94
C THR A 107 17.63 19.70 -8.47
N LEU A 108 16.76 18.74 -8.18
CA LEU A 108 16.39 18.32 -6.83
C LEU A 108 16.61 16.82 -6.71
N GLU A 109 17.17 16.40 -5.59
CA GLU A 109 17.17 15.01 -5.17
C GLU A 109 16.39 14.92 -3.87
N ILE A 110 15.36 14.07 -3.86
CA ILE A 110 14.43 13.92 -2.74
C ILE A 110 14.32 12.45 -2.41
N TYR A 111 14.69 12.09 -1.19
CA TYR A 111 14.48 10.75 -0.66
C TYR A 111 13.08 10.66 -0.06
N VAL A 112 12.33 9.66 -0.48
CA VAL A 112 10.98 9.36 -0.01
C VAL A 112 11.02 8.03 0.72
N GLU A 113 10.71 8.04 2.00
CA GLU A 113 10.73 6.90 2.90
C GLU A 113 9.31 6.60 3.39
N PRO A 114 8.74 5.41 3.10
CA PRO A 114 7.44 5.03 3.63
C PRO A 114 7.55 4.56 5.08
N HIS A 115 6.67 5.08 5.93
CA HIS A 115 6.47 4.64 7.31
C HIS A 115 5.12 3.92 7.38
N LEU A 116 5.16 2.60 7.45
CA LEU A 116 3.99 1.75 7.52
C LEU A 116 3.87 1.17 8.92
N PRO A 117 2.66 1.13 9.51
CA PRO A 117 2.47 0.42 10.77
C PRO A 117 2.86 -1.05 10.61
N ALA A 118 3.37 -1.64 11.69
CA ALA A 118 3.66 -3.07 11.69
C ALA A 118 2.40 -3.88 11.36
N ALA A 119 2.53 -4.87 10.47
CA ALA A 119 1.42 -5.72 10.08
C ALA A 119 0.85 -6.45 11.30
N GLN A 120 -0.48 -6.58 11.38
CA GLN A 120 -1.16 -7.26 12.47
C GLN A 120 -1.37 -8.74 12.12
N LEU A 121 -0.99 -9.62 13.04
CA LEU A 121 -1.25 -11.07 12.96
C LEU A 121 -2.18 -11.45 14.10
N TRP A 122 -3.39 -11.89 13.77
CA TRP A 122 -4.38 -12.36 14.72
C TRP A 122 -4.44 -13.87 14.67
N ILE A 123 -4.23 -14.51 15.81
CA ILE A 123 -4.17 -15.98 15.95
C ILE A 123 -5.34 -16.44 16.79
N ALA A 124 -6.19 -17.28 16.20
CA ALA A 124 -7.30 -17.92 16.89
C ALA A 124 -6.88 -19.30 17.39
N GLY A 125 -6.83 -19.48 18.71
CA GLY A 125 -6.45 -20.72 19.35
C GLY A 125 -5.28 -20.62 20.35
N THR A 126 -5.15 -21.65 21.18
CA THR A 126 -4.10 -21.79 22.23
C THR A 126 -3.28 -23.06 22.07
N THR A 127 -3.24 -23.63 20.85
CA THR A 127 -2.52 -24.86 20.54
C THR A 127 -0.99 -24.65 20.51
N PRO A 128 -0.18 -25.73 20.53
CA PRO A 128 1.26 -25.61 20.37
C PRO A 128 1.68 -24.88 19.08
N ILE A 129 0.89 -25.00 18.00
CA ILE A 129 1.13 -24.24 16.76
C ILE A 129 0.83 -22.75 16.98
N ALA A 130 -0.24 -22.41 17.70
CA ALA A 130 -0.56 -21.02 18.03
C ALA A 130 0.56 -20.37 18.87
N HIS A 131 1.10 -21.07 19.86
CA HIS A 131 2.26 -20.59 20.64
C HIS A 131 3.47 -20.31 19.74
N ALA A 132 3.83 -21.27 18.88
CA ALA A 132 4.95 -21.11 17.96
C ALA A 132 4.72 -19.94 16.96
N LEU A 133 3.48 -19.76 16.49
CA LEU A 133 3.10 -18.62 15.63
C LEU A 133 3.24 -17.28 16.33
N VAL A 134 2.89 -17.18 17.61
CA VAL A 134 3.06 -15.95 18.39
C VAL A 134 4.53 -15.55 18.47
N GLU A 135 5.39 -16.47 18.87
CA GLU A 135 6.84 -16.21 18.99
C GLU A 135 7.47 -15.84 17.64
N LEU A 136 7.22 -16.62 16.59
CA LEU A 136 7.77 -16.39 15.26
C LEU A 136 7.16 -15.15 14.59
N GLY A 137 5.88 -14.88 14.80
CA GLY A 137 5.20 -13.70 14.30
C GLY A 137 5.78 -12.41 14.90
N ALA A 138 5.95 -12.37 16.22
CA ALA A 138 6.57 -11.25 16.91
C ALA A 138 8.03 -11.04 16.45
N ALA A 139 8.82 -12.12 16.37
CA ALA A 139 10.20 -12.06 15.87
C ALA A 139 10.28 -11.60 14.39
N SER A 140 9.22 -11.84 13.60
CA SER A 140 9.11 -11.42 12.20
C SER A 140 8.54 -10.00 12.02
N GLY A 141 8.34 -9.27 13.13
CA GLY A 141 7.88 -7.87 13.13
C GLY A 141 6.36 -7.70 12.93
N TYR A 142 5.56 -8.73 13.24
CA TYR A 142 4.11 -8.58 13.34
C TYR A 142 3.70 -8.11 14.73
N ARG A 143 2.64 -7.30 14.81
CA ARG A 143 1.90 -7.04 16.05
C ARG A 143 0.93 -8.22 16.24
N VAL A 144 1.25 -9.09 17.19
CA VAL A 144 0.51 -10.34 17.35
C VAL A 144 -0.59 -10.19 18.40
N SER A 145 -1.81 -10.64 18.07
CA SER A 145 -2.92 -10.76 19.02
C SER A 145 -3.44 -12.21 19.02
N VAL A 146 -3.75 -12.72 20.21
CA VAL A 146 -4.33 -14.05 20.39
C VAL A 146 -5.78 -13.94 20.81
N VAL A 147 -6.62 -14.74 20.21
CA VAL A 147 -8.07 -14.84 20.48
C VAL A 147 -8.40 -16.30 20.78
N ASP A 148 -8.88 -16.58 21.96
CA ASP A 148 -9.40 -17.91 22.34
C ASP A 148 -10.16 -17.80 23.66
N PRO A 149 -11.32 -18.46 23.83
CA PRO A 149 -12.16 -18.34 25.05
C PRO A 149 -11.43 -18.67 26.35
N VAL A 150 -10.37 -19.48 26.28
CA VAL A 150 -9.58 -19.90 27.46
C VAL A 150 -8.16 -19.32 27.47
N ALA A 151 -7.85 -18.37 26.58
CA ALA A 151 -6.52 -17.78 26.51
C ALA A 151 -6.20 -16.97 27.78
N LEU A 152 -5.00 -17.16 28.29
CA LEU A 152 -4.43 -16.40 29.42
C LEU A 152 -3.23 -15.61 28.91
N ALA A 153 -3.16 -14.33 29.28
CA ALA A 153 -2.09 -13.43 28.81
C ALA A 153 -0.69 -13.94 29.21
N GLU A 154 -0.57 -14.56 30.36
CA GLU A 154 0.70 -15.10 30.89
C GLU A 154 1.25 -16.25 30.00
N ALA A 155 0.38 -16.94 29.25
CA ALA A 155 0.77 -18.01 28.34
C ALA A 155 1.35 -17.48 27.02
N PHE A 156 1.17 -16.19 26.70
CA PHE A 156 1.57 -15.58 25.43
C PHE A 156 2.36 -14.27 25.64
N PRO A 157 3.54 -14.31 26.26
CA PRO A 157 4.30 -13.10 26.62
C PRO A 157 4.75 -12.27 25.41
N ALA A 158 4.85 -12.86 24.22
CA ALA A 158 5.21 -12.17 22.99
C ALA A 158 3.98 -11.58 22.23
N ALA A 159 2.77 -11.86 22.68
CA ALA A 159 1.56 -11.26 22.11
C ALA A 159 1.33 -9.84 22.67
N GLU A 160 0.96 -8.91 21.81
CA GLU A 160 0.57 -7.55 22.22
C GLU A 160 -0.78 -7.54 22.95
N ARG A 161 -1.69 -8.41 22.52
CA ARG A 161 -3.03 -8.56 23.10
C ARG A 161 -3.42 -10.04 23.16
N VAL A 162 -4.06 -10.41 24.26
CA VAL A 162 -4.72 -11.71 24.43
C VAL A 162 -6.15 -11.46 24.85
N VAL A 163 -7.10 -12.04 24.12
CA VAL A 163 -8.53 -11.77 24.29
C VAL A 163 -9.29 -13.07 24.43
N ALA A 164 -10.09 -13.18 25.51
CA ALA A 164 -10.92 -14.36 25.81
C ALA A 164 -12.27 -14.27 25.09
N GLU A 165 -12.28 -14.57 23.77
CA GLU A 165 -13.50 -14.58 22.95
C GLU A 165 -13.35 -15.59 21.78
N THR A 166 -14.45 -15.85 21.05
CA THR A 166 -14.48 -16.67 19.83
C THR A 166 -14.54 -15.85 18.55
N SER A 167 -14.36 -14.54 18.63
CA SER A 167 -14.43 -13.62 17.50
C SER A 167 -13.30 -12.59 17.58
N PHE A 168 -13.18 -11.73 16.58
CA PHE A 168 -12.17 -10.69 16.55
C PHE A 168 -12.73 -9.29 16.84
N ARG A 169 -13.92 -9.21 17.50
CA ARG A 169 -14.67 -7.95 17.64
C ARG A 169 -13.99 -6.92 18.53
N SER A 170 -13.21 -7.36 19.51
CA SER A 170 -12.49 -6.47 20.42
C SER A 170 -11.14 -6.03 19.87
N LEU A 171 -10.71 -6.56 18.71
CA LEU A 171 -9.48 -6.17 18.04
C LEU A 171 -9.75 -5.05 17.04
N GLU A 172 -8.90 -4.03 17.08
CA GLU A 172 -8.93 -2.91 16.15
C GLU A 172 -7.86 -3.09 15.08
N ALA A 173 -8.29 -3.13 13.81
CA ALA A 173 -7.40 -3.21 12.67
C ALA A 173 -6.98 -1.80 12.23
N THR A 174 -5.66 -1.53 12.21
CA THR A 174 -5.09 -0.30 11.62
C THR A 174 -4.85 -0.45 10.11
N ALA A 175 -4.80 -1.70 9.61
CA ALA A 175 -4.73 -2.12 8.21
C ALA A 175 -5.32 -3.53 8.14
N PRO A 176 -5.68 -4.05 6.95
CA PRO A 176 -6.20 -5.41 6.82
C PRO A 176 -5.29 -6.44 7.51
N PRO A 177 -5.74 -7.12 8.60
CA PRO A 177 -4.91 -8.02 9.37
C PRO A 177 -4.70 -9.36 8.65
N TYR A 178 -3.68 -10.07 9.07
CA TYR A 178 -3.48 -11.48 8.73
C TYR A 178 -4.11 -12.32 9.84
N VAL A 179 -5.01 -13.24 9.50
CA VAL A 179 -5.68 -14.10 10.47
C VAL A 179 -5.26 -15.54 10.25
N VAL A 180 -4.85 -16.23 11.34
CA VAL A 180 -4.55 -17.66 11.33
C VAL A 180 -5.40 -18.35 12.38
N VAL A 181 -6.23 -19.31 11.94
CA VAL A 181 -7.03 -20.16 12.81
C VAL A 181 -6.27 -21.44 13.10
N ALA A 182 -5.96 -21.66 14.37
CA ALA A 182 -5.19 -22.78 14.91
C ALA A 182 -5.85 -23.34 16.18
N SER A 183 -7.20 -23.46 16.20
CA SER A 183 -7.97 -23.91 17.37
C SER A 183 -8.14 -25.44 17.46
N GLN A 184 -7.53 -26.16 16.53
CA GLN A 184 -7.49 -27.62 16.49
C GLN A 184 -8.88 -28.29 16.48
N GLY A 185 -9.84 -27.65 15.81
CA GLY A 185 -11.19 -28.15 15.67
C GLY A 185 -12.17 -27.75 16.78
N SER A 186 -11.70 -27.00 17.80
CA SER A 186 -12.58 -26.61 18.93
C SER A 186 -13.65 -25.61 18.51
N TRP A 187 -13.31 -24.67 17.62
CA TRP A 187 -14.20 -23.60 17.14
C TRP A 187 -13.71 -23.01 15.79
N ASP A 188 -13.12 -23.86 14.94
CA ASP A 188 -12.57 -23.47 13.64
C ASP A 188 -13.62 -22.79 12.74
N GLU A 189 -14.85 -23.37 12.71
CA GLU A 189 -15.95 -22.88 11.86
C GLU A 189 -16.33 -21.44 12.20
N GLU A 190 -16.49 -21.15 13.50
CA GLU A 190 -16.85 -19.82 13.99
C GLU A 190 -15.71 -18.83 13.72
N ALA A 191 -14.47 -19.22 14.01
CA ALA A 191 -13.30 -18.37 13.79
C ALA A 191 -13.09 -18.02 12.32
N VAL A 192 -13.19 -19.01 11.43
CA VAL A 192 -13.04 -18.79 9.98
C VAL A 192 -14.18 -17.92 9.45
N ALA A 193 -15.43 -18.18 9.84
CA ALA A 193 -16.57 -17.36 9.44
C ALA A 193 -16.40 -15.90 9.91
N ALA A 194 -16.00 -15.70 11.17
CA ALA A 194 -15.73 -14.38 11.73
C ALA A 194 -14.58 -13.67 11.00
N ALA A 195 -13.48 -14.36 10.69
CA ALA A 195 -12.36 -13.80 9.95
C ALA A 195 -12.74 -13.42 8.51
N LEU A 196 -13.48 -14.28 7.81
CA LEU A 196 -13.95 -14.02 6.45
C LEU A 196 -15.00 -12.89 6.38
N ALA A 197 -15.65 -12.52 7.48
CA ALA A 197 -16.55 -11.37 7.52
C ALA A 197 -15.82 -10.01 7.58
N LEU A 198 -14.53 -10.01 7.92
CA LEU A 198 -13.69 -8.82 8.01
C LEU A 198 -13.02 -8.48 6.67
N ASP A 199 -12.49 -7.26 6.57
CA ASP A 199 -11.54 -6.91 5.52
C ASP A 199 -10.15 -7.35 5.98
N VAL A 200 -9.65 -8.47 5.44
CA VAL A 200 -8.42 -9.13 5.87
C VAL A 200 -7.41 -9.24 4.73
N ALA A 201 -6.13 -9.22 5.09
CA ALA A 201 -5.04 -9.45 4.15
C ALA A 201 -4.88 -10.94 3.82
N TYR A 202 -5.21 -11.82 4.78
CA TYR A 202 -5.03 -13.25 4.70
C TYR A 202 -5.92 -13.94 5.73
N VAL A 203 -6.49 -15.08 5.36
CA VAL A 203 -7.12 -16.02 6.30
C VAL A 203 -6.55 -17.40 6.06
N GLY A 204 -5.87 -17.96 7.06
CA GLY A 204 -5.32 -19.31 7.05
C GLY A 204 -5.98 -20.17 8.10
N LEU A 205 -6.22 -21.46 7.77
CA LEU A 205 -6.72 -22.46 8.70
C LEU A 205 -5.71 -23.61 8.82
N VAL A 206 -5.29 -23.88 10.03
CA VAL A 206 -4.47 -25.06 10.37
C VAL A 206 -5.36 -26.28 10.45
N ALA A 207 -5.46 -27.03 9.37
CA ALA A 207 -6.31 -28.22 9.27
C ALA A 207 -5.77 -29.20 8.24
N SER A 208 -6.17 -30.49 8.35
CA SER A 208 -5.95 -31.45 7.29
C SER A 208 -6.76 -31.07 6.02
N PRO A 209 -6.38 -31.56 4.83
CA PRO A 209 -7.15 -31.33 3.60
C PRO A 209 -8.62 -31.74 3.72
N THR A 210 -8.89 -32.88 4.41
CA THR A 210 -10.24 -33.37 4.64
C THR A 210 -11.06 -32.41 5.52
N ARG A 211 -10.45 -31.92 6.62
CA ARG A 211 -11.10 -30.95 7.50
C ARG A 211 -11.33 -29.61 6.78
N ALA A 212 -10.36 -29.16 6.01
CA ALA A 212 -10.48 -27.94 5.20
C ALA A 212 -11.65 -28.02 4.19
N ALA A 213 -11.86 -29.16 3.56
CA ALA A 213 -12.99 -29.40 2.67
C ALA A 213 -14.35 -29.30 3.41
N ALA A 214 -14.45 -29.97 4.56
CA ALA A 214 -15.66 -29.92 5.38
C ALA A 214 -16.00 -28.51 5.87
N ILE A 215 -15.00 -27.71 6.24
CA ILE A 215 -15.21 -26.32 6.66
C ILE A 215 -15.68 -25.45 5.49
N ARG A 216 -15.13 -25.62 4.28
CA ARG A 216 -15.62 -24.90 3.10
C ARG A 216 -17.07 -25.24 2.77
N GLU A 217 -17.46 -26.51 2.92
CA GLU A 217 -18.85 -26.95 2.72
C GLU A 217 -19.79 -26.33 3.77
N TYR A 218 -19.37 -26.35 5.04
CA TYR A 218 -20.10 -25.69 6.12
C TYR A 218 -20.32 -24.21 5.85
N LEU A 219 -19.25 -23.47 5.50
CA LEU A 219 -19.33 -22.03 5.19
C LEU A 219 -20.27 -21.72 4.01
N ALA A 220 -20.28 -22.58 3.00
CA ALA A 220 -21.19 -22.46 1.87
C ALA A 220 -22.65 -22.67 2.31
N GLY A 221 -22.89 -23.63 3.22
CA GLY A 221 -24.19 -23.86 3.83
C GLY A 221 -24.69 -22.70 4.68
N GLU A 222 -23.80 -21.98 5.35
CA GLU A 222 -24.09 -20.76 6.11
C GLU A 222 -24.23 -19.50 5.23
N GLY A 223 -24.13 -19.63 3.89
CA GLY A 223 -24.33 -18.53 2.96
C GLY A 223 -23.14 -17.58 2.82
N VAL A 224 -21.92 -17.99 3.22
CA VAL A 224 -20.70 -17.23 2.96
C VAL A 224 -20.44 -17.18 1.47
N ALA A 225 -20.16 -15.98 0.93
CA ALA A 225 -19.92 -15.80 -0.52
C ALA A 225 -18.74 -16.66 -1.03
N ALA A 226 -18.90 -17.26 -2.20
CA ALA A 226 -17.93 -18.19 -2.78
C ALA A 226 -16.53 -17.57 -2.94
N GLU A 227 -16.45 -16.28 -3.27
CA GLU A 227 -15.21 -15.53 -3.42
C GLU A 227 -14.45 -15.43 -2.07
N ARG A 228 -15.18 -15.26 -0.97
CA ARG A 228 -14.59 -15.23 0.38
C ARG A 228 -14.09 -16.62 0.80
N ILE A 229 -14.88 -17.67 0.53
CA ILE A 229 -14.46 -19.05 0.77
C ILE A 229 -13.20 -19.40 -0.04
N ALA A 230 -13.13 -18.94 -1.29
CA ALA A 230 -11.95 -19.15 -2.15
C ALA A 230 -10.69 -18.44 -1.64
N ALA A 231 -10.84 -17.37 -0.87
CA ALA A 231 -9.73 -16.67 -0.23
C ALA A 231 -9.15 -17.43 0.99
N LEU A 232 -9.88 -18.40 1.54
CA LEU A 232 -9.39 -19.21 2.66
C LEU A 232 -8.22 -20.10 2.24
N ARG A 233 -7.07 -19.92 2.87
CA ARG A 233 -5.90 -20.78 2.76
C ARG A 233 -6.00 -21.95 3.75
N ALA A 234 -6.32 -23.13 3.24
CA ALA A 234 -6.48 -24.33 4.07
C ALA A 234 -6.09 -25.59 3.26
N PRO A 235 -5.10 -26.33 3.68
CA PRO A 235 -4.22 -26.11 4.84
C PRO A 235 -3.44 -24.80 4.75
N ALA A 236 -3.21 -24.11 5.90
CA ALA A 236 -2.38 -22.92 5.98
C ALA A 236 -0.88 -23.28 5.94
N GLY A 237 -0.09 -22.44 5.32
CA GLY A 237 1.36 -22.57 5.20
C GLY A 237 1.82 -23.15 3.87
N LEU A 238 3.09 -22.91 3.55
CA LEU A 238 3.74 -23.49 2.38
C LEU A 238 3.98 -25.00 2.62
N ASP A 239 3.88 -25.79 1.57
CA ASP A 239 4.22 -27.22 1.64
C ASP A 239 5.74 -27.40 1.76
N LEU A 240 6.21 -27.49 2.99
CA LEU A 240 7.62 -27.71 3.35
C LEU A 240 7.87 -29.11 3.91
N GLY A 241 6.85 -29.98 3.96
CA GLY A 241 6.92 -31.25 4.66
C GLY A 241 6.99 -31.10 6.19
N ALA A 242 6.44 -30.01 6.75
CA ALA A 242 6.46 -29.71 8.17
C ALA A 242 5.71 -30.75 8.99
N VAL A 243 6.30 -31.20 10.12
CA VAL A 243 5.75 -32.24 11.01
C VAL A 243 5.50 -31.67 12.42
N THR A 244 6.47 -30.96 12.97
CA THR A 244 6.35 -30.40 14.33
C THR A 244 5.55 -29.10 14.37
N PRO A 245 4.94 -28.74 15.51
CA PRO A 245 4.23 -27.48 15.65
C PRO A 245 5.05 -26.24 15.24
N ALA A 246 6.35 -26.22 15.57
CA ALA A 246 7.23 -25.13 15.20
C ALA A 246 7.49 -25.09 13.69
N GLU A 247 7.67 -26.22 13.01
CA GLU A 247 7.86 -26.28 11.56
C GLU A 247 6.58 -25.83 10.82
N VAL A 248 5.40 -26.24 11.31
CA VAL A 248 4.11 -25.76 10.77
C VAL A 248 4.00 -24.26 10.94
N ALA A 249 4.37 -23.71 12.09
CA ALA A 249 4.38 -22.26 12.29
C ALA A 249 5.36 -21.55 11.35
N VAL A 250 6.56 -22.11 11.11
CA VAL A 250 7.53 -21.59 10.12
C VAL A 250 6.93 -21.58 8.72
N SER A 251 6.25 -22.66 8.29
CA SER A 251 5.62 -22.73 6.96
C SER A 251 4.53 -21.65 6.78
N ILE A 252 3.74 -21.39 7.84
CA ILE A 252 2.71 -20.36 7.84
C ILE A 252 3.34 -18.95 7.79
N ILE A 253 4.36 -18.67 8.61
CA ILE A 253 5.06 -17.37 8.58
C ILE A 253 5.69 -17.14 7.21
N ALA A 254 6.26 -18.17 6.57
CA ALA A 254 6.82 -18.07 5.22
C ALA A 254 5.73 -17.71 4.19
N GLU A 255 4.53 -18.32 4.26
CA GLU A 255 3.39 -17.97 3.41
C GLU A 255 2.93 -16.52 3.67
N LEU A 256 2.85 -16.09 4.93
CA LEU A 256 2.50 -14.70 5.28
C LEU A 256 3.50 -13.70 4.70
N VAL A 257 4.80 -14.00 4.74
CA VAL A 257 5.85 -13.18 4.11
C VAL A 257 5.65 -13.14 2.59
N GLN A 258 5.37 -14.27 1.95
CA GLN A 258 5.11 -14.34 0.52
C GLN A 258 3.89 -13.49 0.13
N VAL A 259 2.78 -13.60 0.86
CA VAL A 259 1.57 -12.80 0.62
C VAL A 259 1.84 -11.31 0.80
N ARG A 260 2.56 -10.93 1.87
CA ARG A 260 2.91 -9.53 2.13
C ARG A 260 3.77 -8.94 1.03
N ARG A 261 4.80 -9.67 0.58
CA ARG A 261 5.72 -9.23 -0.49
C ARG A 261 5.07 -9.32 -1.87
N GLY A 262 4.25 -10.32 -2.12
CA GLY A 262 3.48 -10.45 -3.37
C GLY A 262 2.48 -9.32 -3.58
N ARG A 263 1.83 -8.83 -2.53
CA ARG A 263 0.97 -7.63 -2.58
C ARG A 263 1.78 -6.38 -2.92
N ALA A 264 2.95 -6.19 -2.30
CA ALA A 264 3.84 -5.09 -2.63
C ALA A 264 4.28 -5.13 -4.10
N ALA A 265 4.65 -6.31 -4.61
CA ALA A 265 5.03 -6.49 -6.02
C ALA A 265 3.87 -6.25 -7.00
N PHE A 266 2.64 -6.64 -6.65
CA PHE A 266 1.45 -6.41 -7.50
C PHE A 266 1.07 -4.93 -7.60
N VAL A 267 1.28 -4.16 -6.52
CA VAL A 267 1.07 -2.71 -6.54
C VAL A 267 2.23 -1.97 -7.21
N ALA A 268 3.46 -2.52 -7.14
CA ALA A 268 4.68 -1.92 -7.68
C ALA A 268 4.88 -2.13 -9.17
N ALA A 269 4.20 -3.10 -9.81
CA ALA A 269 4.25 -3.31 -11.24
C ALA A 269 3.14 -2.50 -11.94
N PRO A 270 3.41 -1.27 -12.43
CA PRO A 270 2.71 -0.82 -13.60
C PRO A 270 3.30 -1.67 -14.73
N GLY A 271 2.60 -2.75 -15.10
CA GLY A 271 2.83 -3.35 -16.40
C GLY A 271 2.75 -2.25 -17.45
N PRO A 272 3.38 -2.40 -18.64
CA PRO A 272 3.11 -1.50 -19.73
C PRO A 272 1.59 -1.46 -19.85
N ALA A 273 1.02 -0.27 -19.68
CA ALA A 273 -0.41 -0.07 -19.85
C ALA A 273 -0.75 -0.45 -21.27
N THR A 274 -1.05 -1.71 -21.48
CA THR A 274 -1.83 -2.15 -22.63
C THR A 274 -3.22 -1.61 -22.31
N LEU A 275 -3.50 -0.44 -22.84
CA LEU A 275 -4.84 0.09 -22.91
C LEU A 275 -5.65 -0.87 -23.81
N ALA A 276 -6.06 -2.01 -23.25
CA ALA A 276 -7.14 -2.78 -23.83
C ALA A 276 -8.41 -1.96 -23.60
N GLY A 277 -9.00 -1.51 -24.71
CA GLY A 277 -10.17 -0.66 -24.74
C GLY A 277 -11.29 -1.19 -23.84
N THR A 278 -11.64 -0.39 -22.87
CA THR A 278 -12.97 -0.40 -22.28
C THR A 278 -13.79 0.62 -23.02
N THR A 279 -14.63 0.12 -23.93
CA THR A 279 -15.76 0.85 -24.50
C THR A 279 -16.51 1.53 -23.38
N ALA A 280 -16.49 2.86 -23.39
CA ALA A 280 -17.28 3.70 -22.50
C ALA A 280 -18.77 3.40 -22.75
N ALA A 281 -19.38 2.64 -21.83
CA ALA A 281 -20.82 2.66 -21.69
C ALA A 281 -21.22 4.03 -21.14
N ARG A 282 -21.98 4.77 -21.95
CA ARG A 282 -22.67 6.00 -21.53
C ARG A 282 -23.57 5.66 -20.34
N ALA A 283 -23.21 6.15 -19.15
CA ALA A 283 -24.14 6.35 -18.06
C ALA A 283 -24.50 7.85 -18.05
N GLU A 284 -25.69 8.17 -18.49
CA GLU A 284 -26.33 9.45 -18.23
C GLU A 284 -26.72 9.50 -16.74
N GLY A 285 -26.29 10.55 -16.05
CA GLY A 285 -26.88 10.97 -14.79
C GLY A 285 -26.00 10.85 -13.55
N ALA A 286 -25.06 11.77 -13.37
CA ALA A 286 -24.72 12.42 -12.09
C ALA A 286 -23.68 13.48 -12.39
N ILE A 287 -23.94 14.72 -12.00
CA ILE A 287 -22.99 15.85 -12.08
C ILE A 287 -21.93 15.60 -11.02
N GLY A 288 -20.90 14.85 -11.38
CA GLY A 288 -19.69 14.62 -10.60
C GLY A 288 -18.51 15.28 -11.30
N GLU A 289 -17.63 15.85 -10.52
CA GLU A 289 -16.37 16.48 -10.94
C GLU A 289 -15.63 15.61 -11.96
N ILE A 290 -15.55 16.07 -13.23
CA ILE A 290 -14.83 15.34 -14.28
C ILE A 290 -13.37 15.70 -14.15
N VAL A 291 -12.61 14.83 -13.55
CA VAL A 291 -11.17 14.93 -13.41
C VAL A 291 -10.52 14.41 -14.69
N LEU A 292 -9.69 15.21 -15.35
CA LEU A 292 -8.94 14.85 -16.54
C LEU A 292 -7.49 14.53 -16.15
N LEU A 293 -6.88 13.56 -16.83
CA LEU A 293 -5.45 13.28 -16.69
C LEU A 293 -4.66 14.04 -17.75
N ASP A 294 -3.60 14.75 -17.34
CA ASP A 294 -2.63 15.38 -18.24
C ASP A 294 -1.89 14.27 -19.01
N PRO A 295 -2.03 14.18 -20.34
CA PRO A 295 -1.46 13.07 -21.12
C PRO A 295 0.07 13.07 -21.16
N VAL A 296 0.73 14.18 -20.79
CA VAL A 296 2.19 14.30 -20.81
C VAL A 296 2.82 13.83 -19.52
N CYS A 297 2.19 14.09 -18.36
CA CYS A 297 2.77 13.77 -17.05
C CYS A 297 1.89 12.89 -16.18
N GLY A 298 0.65 12.59 -16.59
CA GLY A 298 -0.31 11.75 -15.87
C GLY A 298 -0.88 12.41 -14.61
N MET A 299 -0.77 13.73 -14.48
CA MET A 299 -1.38 14.46 -13.36
C MET A 299 -2.86 14.70 -13.59
N THR A 300 -3.60 14.66 -12.50
CA THR A 300 -5.02 14.97 -12.45
C THR A 300 -5.23 16.47 -12.64
N VAL A 301 -6.11 16.88 -13.53
CA VAL A 301 -6.47 18.28 -13.81
C VAL A 301 -7.98 18.43 -13.66
N GLU A 302 -8.40 19.28 -12.73
CA GLU A 302 -9.82 19.62 -12.57
C GLU A 302 -10.28 20.46 -13.77
N ARG A 303 -11.35 20.04 -14.43
CA ARG A 303 -11.84 20.64 -15.66
C ARG A 303 -12.20 22.11 -15.49
N GLU A 304 -12.80 22.48 -14.35
CA GLU A 304 -13.22 23.85 -14.06
C GLU A 304 -12.03 24.80 -13.81
N HIS A 305 -10.86 24.25 -13.43
CA HIS A 305 -9.63 25.00 -13.16
C HIS A 305 -8.55 24.81 -14.24
N ALA A 306 -8.86 24.09 -15.33
CA ALA A 306 -7.92 23.79 -16.40
C ALA A 306 -7.57 25.06 -17.22
N ARG A 307 -6.48 25.74 -16.83
CA ARG A 307 -6.00 26.96 -17.52
C ARG A 307 -5.23 26.65 -18.80
N HIS A 308 -4.78 25.40 -18.98
CA HIS A 308 -3.96 24.99 -20.12
C HIS A 308 -4.69 23.86 -20.85
N ILE A 309 -5.23 24.16 -22.01
CA ILE A 309 -5.95 23.19 -22.86
C ILE A 309 -5.35 23.18 -24.26
N ALA A 310 -5.45 22.06 -24.96
CA ALA A 310 -5.19 21.94 -26.41
C ALA A 310 -6.15 20.93 -27.01
N GLU A 311 -6.46 21.10 -28.30
CA GLU A 311 -7.29 20.18 -29.08
C GLU A 311 -6.42 19.40 -30.06
N HIS A 312 -6.66 18.08 -30.16
CA HIS A 312 -6.04 17.22 -31.17
C HIS A 312 -7.01 16.10 -31.55
N GLY A 313 -7.24 15.89 -32.87
CA GLY A 313 -8.14 14.85 -33.36
C GLY A 313 -9.61 15.02 -32.89
N GLY A 314 -10.07 16.24 -32.62
CA GLY A 314 -11.43 16.51 -32.10
C GLY A 314 -11.61 16.23 -30.60
N VAL A 315 -10.52 15.91 -29.89
CA VAL A 315 -10.51 15.68 -28.43
C VAL A 315 -9.80 16.85 -27.74
N VAL A 316 -10.42 17.37 -26.66
CA VAL A 316 -9.83 18.43 -25.83
C VAL A 316 -9.06 17.80 -24.69
N TYR A 317 -7.79 18.14 -24.57
CA TYR A 317 -6.86 17.70 -23.52
C TYR A 317 -6.61 18.84 -22.55
N ALA A 318 -6.56 18.51 -21.26
CA ALA A 318 -6.21 19.45 -20.19
C ALA A 318 -4.82 19.14 -19.65
N PHE A 319 -4.08 20.19 -19.29
CA PHE A 319 -2.70 20.08 -18.84
C PHE A 319 -2.49 20.80 -17.51
N CYS A 320 -1.70 20.22 -16.64
CA CYS A 320 -1.36 20.79 -15.34
C CYS A 320 -0.48 22.05 -15.46
N SER A 321 0.21 22.22 -16.59
CA SER A 321 1.14 23.35 -16.82
C SER A 321 1.24 23.75 -18.29
N VAL A 322 1.72 25.00 -18.52
CA VAL A 322 2.04 25.50 -19.86
C VAL A 322 3.13 24.63 -20.55
N GLY A 323 4.05 24.06 -19.77
CA GLY A 323 5.11 23.20 -20.28
C GLY A 323 4.59 21.86 -20.81
N CYS A 324 3.65 21.22 -20.11
CA CYS A 324 2.99 20.00 -20.59
C CYS A 324 2.20 20.28 -21.87
N ARG A 325 1.41 21.37 -21.88
CA ARG A 325 0.70 21.80 -23.09
C ARG A 325 1.65 22.01 -24.27
N ALA A 326 2.77 22.72 -24.08
CA ALA A 326 3.72 22.99 -25.14
C ALA A 326 4.37 21.72 -25.70
N ARG A 327 4.67 20.70 -24.86
CA ARG A 327 5.16 19.40 -25.30
C ARG A 327 4.14 18.64 -26.11
N PHE A 328 2.90 18.61 -25.64
CA PHE A 328 1.81 17.97 -26.36
C PHE A 328 1.60 18.60 -27.74
N VAL A 329 1.55 19.94 -27.81
CA VAL A 329 1.36 20.67 -29.08
C VAL A 329 2.52 20.42 -30.06
N LYS A 330 3.74 20.23 -29.56
CA LYS A 330 4.91 19.94 -30.39
C LYS A 330 4.88 18.54 -31.00
N ASP A 331 4.38 17.55 -30.29
CA ASP A 331 4.27 16.15 -30.74
C ASP A 331 3.05 15.49 -30.10
N PRO A 332 1.85 15.76 -30.62
CA PRO A 332 0.62 15.20 -30.06
C PRO A 332 0.56 13.66 -30.18
N ALA A 333 1.16 13.09 -31.22
CA ALA A 333 1.11 11.66 -31.47
C ALA A 333 1.86 10.84 -30.42
N ALA A 334 2.86 11.44 -29.75
CA ALA A 334 3.59 10.78 -28.67
C ALA A 334 2.79 10.66 -27.37
N TYR A 335 1.68 11.42 -27.22
CA TYR A 335 0.93 11.54 -25.97
C TYR A 335 -0.58 11.27 -26.11
N ALA A 336 -1.14 11.46 -27.31
CA ALA A 336 -2.54 11.15 -27.58
C ALA A 336 -2.69 9.64 -27.84
N PRO A 337 -3.72 8.99 -27.26
CA PRO A 337 -4.04 7.61 -27.63
C PRO A 337 -4.34 7.56 -29.14
N THR A 338 -3.76 6.58 -29.84
CA THR A 338 -4.05 6.36 -31.27
C THR A 338 -5.55 6.15 -31.43
N PRO A 339 -6.25 6.91 -32.30
CA PRO A 339 -7.65 6.62 -32.58
C PRO A 339 -7.75 5.21 -33.16
N ALA A 340 -8.70 4.43 -32.59
CA ALA A 340 -8.99 3.06 -33.01
C ALA A 340 -9.60 3.02 -34.40
#